data_248de124c266338f7339e4c806cf0cd5
#
_entry.id   248de124c266338f7339e4c806cf0cd5
#
_cell.length_a   1.000
_cell.length_b   1.000
_cell.length_c   1.000
_cell.angle_alpha   90.00
_cell.angle_beta   90.00
_cell.angle_gamma   90.00
#
_symmetry.space_group_name_H-M   'P 1'
#
loop_
_entity.id
_entity.type
_entity.pdbx_description
1 polymer ?
#
loop_
_entity_poly.entity_id
_entity_poly.type
_entity_poly.pdbx_seq_one_letter_code
_entity_poly.pdbx_strand_id
1 'polypeptide(L)'
;GKLDWLLEAPCDILIPSARPDAITARNADRIQCRYILQGANTPSSKPVEYYLHHHRNILSLTDFIVNAGGVIGCAVERNLVVDDSYAEKVKHVGLRSYVENLIDNTITKNISDTYLRMQNNSNTIFRDSALELAMERLGTQEIWL
;
A
#
# COMPACT_ATOMS: atom_id res chain seq x y z
N GLY A 1 17.74 12.01 14.73
CA GLY A 1 18.41 11.07 15.65
C GLY A 1 19.47 10.26 14.93
N LYS A 2 20.29 9.49 15.64
CA LYS A 2 21.43 8.72 15.08
C LYS A 2 21.04 7.65 14.02
N LEU A 3 19.75 7.39 13.80
CA LEU A 3 19.26 6.37 12.85
C LEU A 3 18.63 6.97 11.57
N ASP A 4 18.51 8.29 11.49
CA ASP A 4 17.87 8.93 10.32
C ASP A 4 18.70 8.77 9.04
N TRP A 5 20.02 8.55 9.18
CA TRP A 5 20.92 8.35 8.05
C TRP A 5 20.53 7.16 7.14
N LEU A 6 19.91 6.11 7.69
CA LEU A 6 19.49 4.96 6.91
C LEU A 6 18.34 5.34 5.95
N LEU A 7 17.41 6.18 6.40
CA LEU A 7 16.32 6.67 5.56
C LEU A 7 16.82 7.65 4.47
N GLU A 8 17.96 8.26 4.70
CA GLU A 8 18.56 9.26 3.83
C GLU A 8 19.64 8.67 2.90
N ALA A 9 19.93 7.38 3.03
CA ALA A 9 20.90 6.67 2.18
C ALA A 9 20.38 6.59 0.73
N PRO A 10 21.24 6.81 -0.29
CA PRO A 10 20.85 6.68 -1.69
C PRO A 10 20.37 5.27 -2.02
N CYS A 11 19.20 5.17 -2.63
CA CYS A 11 18.64 3.90 -3.10
C CYS A 11 17.60 4.15 -4.21
N ASP A 12 17.19 3.11 -4.93
CA ASP A 12 16.09 3.21 -5.88
C ASP A 12 14.74 3.13 -5.19
N ILE A 13 14.62 2.23 -4.21
CA ILE A 13 13.40 1.93 -3.47
C ILE A 13 13.68 1.99 -1.97
N LEU A 14 12.90 2.79 -1.25
CA LEU A 14 12.91 2.87 0.21
C LEU A 14 11.66 2.21 0.78
N ILE A 15 11.82 1.27 1.73
CA ILE A 15 10.71 0.59 2.38
C ILE A 15 10.71 0.88 3.88
N PRO A 16 10.09 1.98 4.34
CA PRO A 16 10.00 2.30 5.76
C PRO A 16 9.00 1.38 6.45
N SER A 17 9.49 0.34 7.17
CA SER A 17 8.65 -0.71 7.77
C SER A 17 8.67 -0.72 9.29
N ALA A 18 9.44 0.18 9.95
CA ALA A 18 9.69 0.06 11.38
C ALA A 18 8.64 0.76 12.25
N ARG A 19 8.14 1.93 11.83
CA ARG A 19 7.25 2.76 12.66
C ARG A 19 6.49 3.82 11.87
N PRO A 20 5.37 4.33 12.41
CA PRO A 20 4.75 5.56 11.94
C PRO A 20 5.70 6.75 12.00
N ASP A 21 5.41 7.79 11.24
CA ASP A 21 6.15 9.05 11.19
C ASP A 21 7.69 8.88 11.03
N ALA A 22 8.09 7.87 10.24
CA ALA A 22 9.49 7.68 9.89
C ALA A 22 10.00 8.78 8.95
N ILE A 23 9.15 9.22 8.02
CA ILE A 23 9.42 10.30 7.07
C ILE A 23 8.54 11.49 7.43
N THR A 24 9.17 12.60 7.74
CA THR A 24 8.53 13.83 8.19
C THR A 24 9.09 15.03 7.43
N ALA A 25 8.52 16.22 7.62
CA ALA A 25 9.06 17.46 7.05
C ALA A 25 10.52 17.73 7.45
N ARG A 26 11.02 17.09 8.53
CA ARG A 26 12.40 17.30 8.99
C ARG A 26 13.45 16.57 8.15
N ASN A 27 13.08 15.44 7.52
CA ASN A 27 14.00 14.61 6.75
C ASN A 27 13.58 14.40 5.29
N ALA A 28 12.38 14.80 4.89
CA ALA A 28 11.87 14.63 3.53
C ALA A 28 12.80 15.21 2.45
N ASP A 29 13.45 16.34 2.72
CA ASP A 29 14.42 16.98 1.81
C ASP A 29 15.66 16.12 1.54
N ARG A 30 16.00 15.25 2.48
CA ARG A 30 17.23 14.44 2.39
C ARG A 30 17.00 13.03 1.90
N ILE A 31 15.72 12.64 1.67
CA ILE A 31 15.37 11.33 1.08
C ILE A 31 15.91 11.26 -0.34
N GLN A 32 16.64 10.17 -0.65
CA GLN A 32 17.33 9.98 -1.92
C GLN A 32 16.90 8.65 -2.55
N CYS A 33 15.64 8.58 -2.99
CA CYS A 33 15.11 7.43 -3.71
C CYS A 33 14.17 7.86 -4.83
N ARG A 34 13.72 6.92 -5.65
CA ARG A 34 12.70 7.15 -6.68
C ARG A 34 11.32 6.74 -6.19
N TYR A 35 11.27 5.67 -5.38
CA TYR A 35 10.02 5.08 -4.90
C TYR A 35 10.08 4.86 -3.40
N ILE A 36 8.95 5.10 -2.75
CA ILE A 36 8.73 4.72 -1.35
C ILE A 36 7.58 3.72 -1.32
N LEU A 37 7.80 2.53 -0.75
CA LEU A 37 6.76 1.55 -0.46
C LEU A 37 6.51 1.54 1.05
N GLN A 38 5.35 2.02 1.48
CA GLN A 38 5.04 2.22 2.89
C GLN A 38 4.73 0.88 3.60
N GLY A 39 5.76 0.18 4.06
CA GLY A 39 5.62 -1.10 4.76
C GLY A 39 5.04 -0.96 6.17
N ALA A 40 5.39 0.09 6.91
CA ALA A 40 4.73 0.45 8.18
C ALA A 40 3.39 1.16 7.92
N ASN A 41 2.50 1.17 8.92
CA ASN A 41 1.32 2.00 8.88
C ASN A 41 1.70 3.47 9.08
N THR A 42 1.21 4.32 8.22
CA THR A 42 1.38 5.79 8.25
C THR A 42 2.85 6.25 8.46
N PRO A 43 3.83 5.74 7.70
CA PRO A 43 5.23 6.14 7.88
C PRO A 43 5.49 7.58 7.44
N SER A 44 4.58 8.18 6.67
CA SER A 44 4.56 9.60 6.31
C SER A 44 3.14 10.14 6.31
N SER A 45 3.02 11.44 6.60
CA SER A 45 1.74 12.14 6.51
C SER A 45 1.44 12.57 5.06
N LYS A 46 0.15 12.79 4.76
CA LYS A 46 -0.29 13.26 3.43
C LYS A 46 0.44 14.53 2.95
N PRO A 47 0.65 15.59 3.77
CA PRO A 47 1.42 16.75 3.34
C PRO A 47 2.88 16.42 2.97
N VAL A 48 3.49 15.47 3.66
CA VAL A 48 4.85 15.01 3.35
C VAL A 48 4.87 14.22 2.04
N GLU A 49 3.89 13.35 1.80
CA GLU A 49 3.76 12.63 0.53
C GLU A 49 3.54 13.58 -0.65
N TYR A 50 2.71 14.61 -0.45
CA TYR A 50 2.49 15.66 -1.45
C TYR A 50 3.81 16.38 -1.78
N TYR A 51 4.57 16.76 -0.76
CA TYR A 51 5.88 17.39 -0.94
C TYR A 51 6.86 16.48 -1.69
N LEU A 52 6.97 15.21 -1.30
CA LEU A 52 7.83 14.23 -1.95
C LEU A 52 7.47 14.05 -3.43
N HIS A 53 6.19 13.99 -3.75
CA HIS A 53 5.71 13.81 -5.11
C HIS A 53 5.99 15.04 -5.98
N HIS A 54 5.51 16.22 -5.55
CA HIS A 54 5.52 17.43 -6.39
C HIS A 54 6.85 18.20 -6.38
N HIS A 55 7.63 18.10 -5.31
CA HIS A 55 8.88 18.87 -5.19
C HIS A 55 10.14 18.01 -5.26
N ARG A 56 10.03 16.72 -5.01
CA ARG A 56 11.18 15.80 -5.02
C ARG A 56 11.10 14.74 -6.10
N ASN A 57 9.98 14.66 -6.85
CA ASN A 57 9.73 13.64 -7.87
C ASN A 57 9.88 12.21 -7.33
N ILE A 58 9.46 11.99 -6.08
CA ILE A 58 9.47 10.69 -5.41
C ILE A 58 8.04 10.18 -5.34
N LEU A 59 7.78 9.00 -5.93
CA LEU A 59 6.48 8.35 -5.86
C LEU A 59 6.38 7.52 -4.58
N SER A 60 5.46 7.90 -3.69
CA SER A 60 5.18 7.17 -2.46
C SER A 60 3.89 6.34 -2.62
N LEU A 61 4.02 5.01 -2.58
CA LEU A 61 2.91 4.08 -2.60
C LEU A 61 2.41 3.88 -1.18
N THR A 62 1.11 4.12 -0.99
CA THR A 62 0.49 4.19 0.34
C THR A 62 0.40 2.82 1.04
N ASP A 63 0.53 2.86 2.36
CA ASP A 63 0.56 1.73 3.27
C ASP A 63 -0.62 0.77 3.07
N PHE A 64 -1.87 1.23 3.12
CA PHE A 64 -3.05 0.37 3.04
C PHE A 64 -3.23 -0.37 1.70
N ILE A 65 -2.38 -0.10 0.70
CA ILE A 65 -2.27 -0.91 -0.51
C ILE A 65 -1.06 -1.86 -0.42
N VAL A 66 0.15 -1.31 -0.18
CA VAL A 66 1.37 -2.11 -0.32
C VAL A 66 1.66 -3.02 0.87
N ASN A 67 1.09 -2.75 2.05
CA ASN A 67 1.23 -3.61 3.23
C ASN A 67 -0.02 -4.48 3.51
N ALA A 68 -0.98 -4.54 2.59
CA ALA A 68 -2.26 -5.24 2.76
C ALA A 68 -2.15 -6.76 2.90
N GLY A 69 -0.98 -7.36 2.69
CA GLY A 69 -0.78 -8.81 2.74
C GLY A 69 -1.29 -9.47 4.02
N GLY A 70 -1.04 -8.85 5.19
CA GLY A 70 -1.53 -9.35 6.47
C GLY A 70 -3.06 -9.38 6.57
N VAL A 71 -3.72 -8.32 6.12
CA VAL A 71 -5.20 -8.23 6.12
C VAL A 71 -5.80 -9.26 5.17
N ILE A 72 -5.21 -9.45 3.98
CA ILE A 72 -5.64 -10.46 3.02
C ILE A 72 -5.51 -11.86 3.62
N GLY A 73 -4.38 -12.16 4.28
CA GLY A 73 -4.17 -13.43 4.98
C GLY A 73 -5.22 -13.70 6.05
N CYS A 74 -5.49 -12.74 6.93
CA CYS A 74 -6.54 -12.85 7.95
C CYS A 74 -7.94 -13.07 7.35
N ALA A 75 -8.24 -12.43 6.23
CA ALA A 75 -9.51 -12.65 5.53
C ALA A 75 -9.63 -14.08 4.99
N VAL A 76 -8.54 -14.65 4.45
CA VAL A 76 -8.51 -16.06 4.03
C VAL A 76 -8.73 -16.97 5.22
N GLU A 77 -8.00 -16.79 6.33
CA GLU A 77 -8.15 -17.59 7.55
C GLU A 77 -9.60 -17.57 8.06
N ARG A 78 -10.23 -16.40 8.10
CA ARG A 78 -11.63 -16.27 8.50
C ARG A 78 -12.54 -17.07 7.57
N ASN A 79 -12.38 -16.94 6.26
CA ASN A 79 -13.24 -17.60 5.27
C ASN A 79 -13.08 -19.11 5.30
N LEU A 80 -11.88 -19.64 5.60
CA LEU A 80 -11.66 -21.08 5.79
C LEU A 80 -12.50 -21.68 6.94
N VAL A 81 -12.86 -20.86 7.93
CA VAL A 81 -13.63 -21.31 9.11
C VAL A 81 -15.15 -21.21 8.86
N VAL A 82 -15.59 -20.21 8.08
CA VAL A 82 -17.02 -19.89 7.95
C VAL A 82 -17.66 -20.36 6.64
N ASP A 83 -16.86 -20.84 5.67
CA ASP A 83 -17.33 -21.23 4.34
C ASP A 83 -16.63 -22.53 3.87
N ASP A 84 -17.35 -23.64 3.97
CA ASP A 84 -16.86 -24.96 3.58
C ASP A 84 -16.51 -25.04 2.09
N SER A 85 -17.24 -24.34 1.23
CA SER A 85 -16.99 -24.34 -0.22
C SER A 85 -15.70 -23.60 -0.55
N TYR A 86 -15.43 -22.53 0.19
CA TYR A 86 -14.16 -21.80 0.12
C TYR A 86 -12.99 -22.65 0.62
N ALA A 87 -13.17 -23.36 1.72
CA ALA A 87 -12.16 -24.25 2.28
C ALA A 87 -11.75 -25.37 1.31
N GLU A 88 -12.73 -26.00 0.65
CA GLU A 88 -12.45 -27.02 -0.37
C GLU A 88 -11.70 -26.46 -1.59
N LYS A 89 -12.07 -25.26 -2.06
CA LYS A 89 -11.36 -24.59 -3.15
C LYS A 89 -9.88 -24.32 -2.78
N VAL A 90 -9.63 -23.81 -1.60
CA VAL A 90 -8.28 -23.52 -1.12
C VAL A 90 -7.45 -24.79 -0.97
N LYS A 91 -8.07 -25.88 -0.49
CA LYS A 91 -7.43 -27.18 -0.32
C LYS A 91 -6.93 -27.77 -1.65
N HIS A 92 -7.68 -27.60 -2.73
CA HIS A 92 -7.26 -28.06 -4.06
C HIS A 92 -6.02 -27.35 -4.60
N VAL A 93 -5.86 -26.06 -4.31
CA VAL A 93 -4.71 -25.23 -4.76
C VAL A 93 -3.53 -25.37 -3.81
N GLY A 94 -3.80 -25.65 -2.54
CA GLY A 94 -2.87 -25.56 -1.43
C GLY A 94 -2.86 -24.15 -0.83
N LEU A 95 -3.03 -24.09 0.50
CA LEU A 95 -3.22 -22.82 1.24
C LEU A 95 -2.15 -21.78 0.93
N ARG A 96 -0.88 -22.19 0.99
CA ARG A 96 0.23 -21.26 0.78
C ARG A 96 0.18 -20.63 -0.61
N SER A 97 0.10 -21.45 -1.65
CA SER A 97 0.06 -20.96 -3.03
C SER A 97 -1.18 -20.12 -3.31
N TYR A 98 -2.32 -20.47 -2.70
CA TYR A 98 -3.54 -19.68 -2.81
C TYR A 98 -3.37 -18.28 -2.21
N VAL A 99 -2.83 -18.19 -0.99
CA VAL A 99 -2.62 -16.91 -0.29
C VAL A 99 -1.59 -16.06 -1.02
N GLU A 100 -0.45 -16.62 -1.41
CA GLU A 100 0.60 -15.92 -2.15
C GLU A 100 0.05 -15.32 -3.45
N ASN A 101 -0.66 -16.11 -4.25
CA ASN A 101 -1.27 -15.64 -5.49
C ASN A 101 -2.36 -14.57 -5.25
N LEU A 102 -3.17 -14.72 -4.21
CA LEU A 102 -4.21 -13.75 -3.88
C LEU A 102 -3.59 -12.40 -3.48
N ILE A 103 -2.55 -12.42 -2.64
CA ILE A 103 -1.83 -11.21 -2.23
C ILE A 103 -1.20 -10.53 -3.44
N ASP A 104 -0.44 -11.27 -4.24
CA ASP A 104 0.26 -10.74 -5.42
C ASP A 104 -0.73 -10.10 -6.40
N ASN A 105 -1.76 -10.83 -6.80
CA ASN A 105 -2.77 -10.35 -7.74
C ASN A 105 -3.52 -9.11 -7.19
N THR A 106 -3.89 -9.13 -5.89
CA THR A 106 -4.65 -8.04 -5.28
C THR A 106 -3.81 -6.77 -5.19
N ILE A 107 -2.59 -6.87 -4.68
CA ILE A 107 -1.70 -5.71 -4.51
C ILE A 107 -1.30 -5.16 -5.88
N THR A 108 -0.88 -6.01 -6.81
CA THR A 108 -0.48 -5.61 -8.17
C THR A 108 -1.63 -4.89 -8.88
N LYS A 109 -2.85 -5.46 -8.83
CA LYS A 109 -4.02 -4.82 -9.42
C LYS A 109 -4.31 -3.46 -8.78
N ASN A 110 -4.30 -3.38 -7.45
CA ASN A 110 -4.59 -2.14 -6.74
C ASN A 110 -3.55 -1.05 -7.04
N ILE A 111 -2.26 -1.40 -7.11
CA ILE A 111 -1.21 -0.45 -7.51
C ILE A 111 -1.46 0.05 -8.93
N SER A 112 -1.73 -0.85 -9.88
CA SER A 112 -1.94 -0.49 -11.28
C SER A 112 -3.15 0.41 -11.46
N ASP A 113 -4.30 0.04 -10.88
CA ASP A 113 -5.55 0.83 -10.97
C ASP A 113 -5.36 2.23 -10.35
N THR A 114 -4.69 2.29 -9.19
CA THR A 114 -4.42 3.56 -8.49
C THR A 114 -3.46 4.45 -9.29
N TYR A 115 -2.39 3.86 -9.83
CA TYR A 115 -1.41 4.61 -10.62
C TYR A 115 -2.02 5.18 -11.90
N LEU A 116 -2.82 4.40 -12.62
CA LEU A 116 -3.53 4.87 -13.81
C LEU A 116 -4.49 6.02 -13.47
N ARG A 117 -5.21 5.94 -12.36
CA ARG A 117 -6.08 7.03 -11.88
C ARG A 117 -5.28 8.29 -11.57
N MET A 118 -4.16 8.15 -10.87
CA MET A 118 -3.28 9.27 -10.53
C MET A 118 -2.74 9.97 -11.79
N GLN A 119 -2.37 9.22 -12.83
CA GLN A 119 -1.89 9.80 -14.08
C GLN A 119 -2.92 10.68 -14.80
N ASN A 120 -4.21 10.41 -14.62
CA ASN A 120 -5.30 11.20 -15.20
C ASN A 120 -5.57 12.52 -14.47
N ASN A 121 -4.92 12.75 -13.30
CA ASN A 121 -5.07 13.96 -12.51
C ASN A 121 -3.72 14.38 -11.92
N SER A 122 -3.05 15.33 -12.59
CA SER A 122 -1.69 15.79 -12.23
C SER A 122 -1.58 16.48 -10.87
N ASN A 123 -2.71 16.87 -10.27
CA ASN A 123 -2.73 17.56 -8.97
C ASN A 123 -2.93 16.61 -7.78
N THR A 124 -3.05 15.31 -8.03
CA THR A 124 -3.27 14.30 -7.00
C THR A 124 -1.99 13.56 -6.66
N ILE A 125 -1.98 12.88 -5.52
CA ILE A 125 -0.93 11.95 -5.11
C ILE A 125 -1.49 10.52 -5.08
N PHE A 126 -0.62 9.53 -5.01
CA PHE A 126 -1.01 8.12 -5.02
C PHE A 126 -2.04 7.78 -3.92
N ARG A 127 -1.87 8.33 -2.70
CA ARG A 127 -2.80 8.14 -1.58
C ARG A 127 -4.22 8.63 -1.90
N ASP A 128 -4.37 9.80 -2.51
CA ASP A 128 -5.68 10.35 -2.82
C ASP A 128 -6.39 9.51 -3.88
N SER A 129 -5.67 9.13 -4.93
CA SER A 129 -6.19 8.24 -5.97
C SER A 129 -6.60 6.87 -5.43
N ALA A 130 -5.84 6.35 -4.46
CA ALA A 130 -6.17 5.10 -3.78
C ALA A 130 -7.44 5.21 -2.93
N LEU A 131 -7.62 6.32 -2.21
CA LEU A 131 -8.83 6.58 -1.43
C LEU A 131 -10.06 6.74 -2.32
N GLU A 132 -9.95 7.50 -3.42
CA GLU A 132 -11.03 7.64 -4.39
C GLU A 132 -11.45 6.29 -4.97
N LEU A 133 -10.48 5.46 -5.37
CA LEU A 133 -10.74 4.12 -5.89
C LEU A 133 -11.43 3.23 -4.85
N ALA A 134 -11.01 3.32 -3.58
CA ALA A 134 -11.63 2.57 -2.49
C ALA A 134 -13.08 3.04 -2.26
N MET A 135 -13.34 4.34 -2.26
CA MET A 135 -14.69 4.91 -2.10
C MET A 135 -15.62 4.49 -3.23
N GLU A 136 -15.15 4.48 -4.48
CA GLU A 136 -15.95 3.98 -5.61
C GLU A 136 -16.34 2.52 -5.43
N ARG A 137 -15.39 1.67 -5.05
CA ARG A 137 -15.64 0.23 -4.85
C ARG A 137 -16.61 -0.02 -3.69
N LEU A 138 -16.54 0.76 -2.62
CA LEU A 138 -17.49 0.69 -1.49
C LEU A 138 -18.88 1.19 -1.89
N GLY A 139 -18.96 2.26 -2.68
CA GLY A 139 -20.24 2.82 -3.17
C GLY A 139 -20.97 1.94 -4.17
N THR A 140 -20.27 1.00 -4.82
CA THR A 140 -20.87 0.03 -5.76
C THR A 140 -21.27 -1.28 -5.09
N GLN A 141 -20.87 -1.52 -3.86
CA GLN A 141 -21.28 -2.69 -3.09
C GLN A 141 -22.54 -2.34 -2.30
N GLU A 142 -23.60 -3.14 -2.46
CA GLU A 142 -24.72 -3.14 -1.52
C GLU A 142 -24.16 -3.50 -0.13
N ILE A 143 -24.15 -2.51 0.76
CA ILE A 143 -23.74 -2.73 2.15
C ILE A 143 -24.88 -3.48 2.82
N TRP A 144 -24.78 -4.78 2.88
CA TRP A 144 -25.65 -5.60 3.73
C TRP A 144 -25.21 -5.38 5.18
N LEU A 145 -25.98 -4.59 5.90
CA LEU A 145 -25.90 -4.40 7.36
C LEU A 145 -26.51 -5.62 8.06
#